data_1fbc1284912c1ef62dcf5cfdace1369e
#
_entry.id   1fbc1284912c1ef62dcf5cfdace1369e
#
_cell.length_a   1.000
_cell.length_b   1.000
_cell.length_c   1.000
_cell.angle_alpha   90.00
_cell.angle_beta   90.00
_cell.angle_gamma   90.00
#
_symmetry.space_group_name_H-M   'P 1'
#
loop_
_entity.id
_entity.type
_entity.pdbx_description
1 polymer ?
#
loop_
_entity_poly.entity_id
_entity_poly.type
_entity_poly.pdbx_seq_one_letter_code
_entity_poly.pdbx_strand_id
1 'polypeptide(L)'
;MHMSEWPLTAFTILAQMAVGGFIVLGFVQVLARSKYDTKTIDRVSDPALYALGPIMVAALCASVFHLGDIFNSPNALRNPITSPLSREIWFGVGFAALGFAYAFVQWKRWFTPLIRQVLAIITALWGIGFIWIMSTVYLLPTVPSWNHWTTPAQFYMTSALLGTLAIATAFAAHPYMRNSAIVRLAERIVPRGATETTDDKKTASLVRTCLNWFGVATVLLLPLEIIIVLFNYGRPAGVNPP
;
A
#
# COMPACT_ATOMS: atom_id res chain seq x y z
N MET A 1 -14.73 22.45 -4.83
CA MET A 1 -14.44 21.24 -4.05
C MET A 1 -14.85 21.52 -2.60
N HIS A 2 -15.92 20.89 -2.12
CA HIS A 2 -16.35 21.09 -0.73
C HIS A 2 -15.27 20.57 0.23
N MET A 3 -14.91 21.38 1.23
CA MET A 3 -13.91 21.01 2.26
C MET A 3 -14.26 19.71 3.02
N SER A 4 -15.52 19.27 2.95
CA SER A 4 -16.01 18.04 3.59
C SER A 4 -15.57 16.74 2.93
N GLU A 5 -15.08 16.75 1.67
CA GLU A 5 -14.68 15.55 0.93
C GLU A 5 -13.17 15.22 1.03
N TRP A 6 -12.39 16.13 1.60
CA TRP A 6 -10.95 15.96 1.76
C TRP A 6 -10.55 14.67 2.50
N PRO A 7 -11.20 14.29 3.61
CA PRO A 7 -10.80 13.10 4.34
C PRO A 7 -11.01 11.81 3.54
N LEU A 8 -12.08 11.74 2.74
CA LEU A 8 -12.35 10.58 1.87
C LEU A 8 -11.28 10.44 0.78
N THR A 9 -10.94 11.55 0.12
CA THR A 9 -9.89 11.56 -0.91
C THR A 9 -8.53 11.19 -0.31
N ALA A 10 -8.19 11.75 0.86
CA ALA A 10 -6.95 11.45 1.55
C ALA A 10 -6.88 9.96 1.96
N PHE A 11 -7.96 9.41 2.52
CA PHE A 11 -8.06 7.98 2.83
C PHE A 11 -7.80 7.13 1.59
N THR A 12 -8.50 7.40 0.49
CA THR A 12 -8.38 6.63 -0.75
C THR A 12 -6.95 6.62 -1.30
N ILE A 13 -6.32 7.80 -1.37
CA ILE A 13 -4.94 7.93 -1.89
C ILE A 13 -3.93 7.24 -0.97
N LEU A 14 -4.01 7.46 0.34
CA LEU A 14 -3.06 6.91 1.30
C LEU A 14 -3.21 5.39 1.44
N ALA A 15 -4.44 4.88 1.41
CA ALA A 15 -4.70 3.44 1.43
C ALA A 15 -4.16 2.75 0.17
N GLN A 16 -4.39 3.32 -1.01
CA GLN A 16 -3.83 2.82 -2.27
C GLN A 16 -2.31 2.84 -2.25
N MET A 17 -1.69 3.90 -1.74
CA MET A 17 -0.23 4.01 -1.60
C MET A 17 0.31 2.94 -0.65
N ALA A 18 -0.34 2.71 0.50
CA ALA A 18 0.08 1.69 1.46
C ALA A 18 -0.02 0.28 0.85
N VAL A 19 -1.15 -0.05 0.23
CA VAL A 19 -1.36 -1.36 -0.43
C VAL A 19 -0.34 -1.57 -1.55
N GLY A 20 -0.20 -0.59 -2.45
CA GLY A 20 0.78 -0.66 -3.54
C GLY A 20 2.20 -0.83 -3.03
N GLY A 21 2.57 -0.12 -1.97
CA GLY A 21 3.87 -0.25 -1.31
C GLY A 21 4.11 -1.66 -0.77
N PHE A 22 3.13 -2.30 -0.13
CA PHE A 22 3.22 -3.69 0.32
C PHE A 22 3.41 -4.67 -0.85
N ILE A 23 2.66 -4.48 -1.93
CA ILE A 23 2.77 -5.31 -3.14
C ILE A 23 4.19 -5.18 -3.74
N VAL A 24 4.68 -3.95 -3.91
CA VAL A 24 6.02 -3.68 -4.46
C VAL A 24 7.12 -4.28 -3.58
N LEU A 25 7.02 -4.15 -2.25
CA LEU A 25 7.97 -4.80 -1.33
C LEU A 25 7.92 -6.32 -1.43
N GLY A 26 6.73 -6.90 -1.58
CA GLY A 26 6.58 -8.33 -1.84
C GLY A 26 7.29 -8.78 -3.12
N PHE A 27 7.14 -8.04 -4.21
CA PHE A 27 7.87 -8.29 -5.46
C PHE A 27 9.39 -8.18 -5.28
N VAL A 28 9.88 -7.15 -4.59
CA VAL A 28 11.31 -7.00 -4.30
C VAL A 28 11.83 -8.20 -3.52
N GLN A 29 11.11 -8.63 -2.48
CA GLN A 29 11.52 -9.79 -1.67
C GLN A 29 11.58 -11.09 -2.47
N VAL A 30 10.69 -11.30 -3.42
CA VAL A 30 10.67 -12.48 -4.27
C VAL A 30 11.75 -12.42 -5.35
N LEU A 31 11.82 -11.32 -6.11
CA LEU A 31 12.74 -11.18 -7.26
C LEU A 31 14.20 -11.05 -6.83
N ALA A 32 14.46 -10.35 -5.72
CA ALA A 32 15.84 -10.16 -5.25
C ALA A 32 16.47 -11.44 -4.69
N ARG A 33 15.67 -12.41 -4.24
CA ARG A 33 16.18 -13.68 -3.67
C ARG A 33 17.04 -14.51 -4.61
N SER A 34 16.88 -14.35 -5.91
CA SER A 34 17.71 -15.06 -6.90
C SER A 34 19.16 -14.58 -6.90
N LYS A 35 19.44 -13.36 -6.42
CA LYS A 35 20.76 -12.70 -6.51
C LYS A 35 21.32 -12.24 -5.16
N TYR A 36 20.48 -12.05 -4.17
CA TYR A 36 20.85 -11.47 -2.88
C TYR A 36 20.37 -12.36 -1.73
N ASP A 37 21.16 -12.39 -0.66
CA ASP A 37 20.80 -13.09 0.56
C ASP A 37 19.68 -12.36 1.32
N THR A 38 18.91 -13.11 2.10
CA THR A 38 17.76 -12.57 2.87
C THR A 38 18.16 -11.40 3.76
N LYS A 39 19.36 -11.42 4.35
CA LYS A 39 19.87 -10.35 5.22
C LYS A 39 20.01 -9.02 4.50
N THR A 40 20.55 -9.06 3.27
CA THR A 40 20.68 -7.86 2.42
C THR A 40 19.31 -7.33 2.02
N ILE A 41 18.38 -8.23 1.64
CA ILE A 41 17.01 -7.85 1.28
C ILE A 41 16.29 -7.21 2.47
N ASP A 42 16.33 -7.85 3.63
CA ASP A 42 15.72 -7.34 4.85
C ASP A 42 16.28 -5.95 5.23
N ARG A 43 17.61 -5.77 5.13
CA ARG A 43 18.28 -4.50 5.45
C ARG A 43 17.74 -3.33 4.62
N VAL A 44 17.42 -3.57 3.35
CA VAL A 44 16.90 -2.54 2.44
C VAL A 44 15.39 -2.38 2.57
N SER A 45 14.67 -3.50 2.70
CA SER A 45 13.20 -3.52 2.72
C SER A 45 12.60 -3.05 4.05
N ASP A 46 13.27 -3.30 5.18
CA ASP A 46 12.74 -2.96 6.49
C ASP A 46 12.43 -1.46 6.68
N PRO A 47 13.33 -0.52 6.37
CA PRO A 47 13.01 0.90 6.51
C PRO A 47 11.83 1.32 5.64
N ALA A 48 11.71 0.76 4.45
CA ALA A 48 10.58 1.02 3.56
C ALA A 48 9.27 0.46 4.14
N LEU A 49 9.29 -0.77 4.67
CA LEU A 49 8.14 -1.37 5.37
C LEU A 49 7.68 -0.50 6.54
N TYR A 50 8.62 -0.02 7.36
CA TYR A 50 8.25 0.81 8.51
C TYR A 50 7.77 2.20 8.10
N ALA A 51 8.17 2.73 6.95
CA ALA A 51 7.63 3.97 6.40
C ALA A 51 6.16 3.83 5.95
N LEU A 52 5.71 2.64 5.56
CA LEU A 52 4.31 2.38 5.23
C LEU A 52 3.39 2.45 6.46
N GLY A 53 3.90 2.18 7.66
CA GLY A 53 3.13 2.25 8.91
C GLY A 53 2.47 3.62 9.15
N PRO A 54 3.22 4.73 9.19
CA PRO A 54 2.66 6.08 9.31
C PRO A 54 1.67 6.43 8.19
N ILE A 55 1.91 5.99 6.95
CA ILE A 55 0.99 6.19 5.81
C ILE A 55 -0.33 5.49 6.10
N MET A 56 -0.29 4.25 6.57
CA MET A 56 -1.48 3.48 6.92
C MET A 56 -2.24 4.10 8.10
N VAL A 57 -1.53 4.56 9.13
CA VAL A 57 -2.15 5.28 10.27
C VAL A 57 -2.84 6.54 9.77
N ALA A 58 -2.20 7.33 8.91
CA ALA A 58 -2.79 8.53 8.33
C ALA A 58 -4.04 8.21 7.49
N ALA A 59 -4.02 7.12 6.72
CA ALA A 59 -5.18 6.63 5.97
C ALA A 59 -6.34 6.28 6.92
N LEU A 60 -6.08 5.53 7.99
CA LEU A 60 -7.09 5.16 8.99
C LEU A 60 -7.66 6.39 9.70
N CYS A 61 -6.82 7.36 10.06
CA CYS A 61 -7.27 8.62 10.65
C CYS A 61 -8.18 9.37 9.67
N ALA A 62 -7.79 9.50 8.41
CA ALA A 62 -8.62 10.12 7.38
C ALA A 62 -9.96 9.39 7.19
N SER A 63 -9.96 8.05 7.26
CA SER A 63 -11.17 7.23 7.22
C SER A 63 -12.15 7.56 8.34
N VAL A 64 -11.66 7.80 9.56
CA VAL A 64 -12.53 8.16 10.69
C VAL A 64 -13.15 9.55 10.51
N PHE A 65 -12.36 10.51 9.99
CA PHE A 65 -12.84 11.90 9.83
C PHE A 65 -13.91 12.07 8.74
N HIS A 66 -14.01 11.15 7.77
CA HIS A 66 -15.04 11.28 6.73
C HIS A 66 -16.37 10.63 7.10
N LEU A 67 -16.45 9.86 8.19
CA LEU A 67 -17.68 9.18 8.61
C LEU A 67 -18.76 10.13 9.15
N GLY A 68 -18.50 11.44 9.24
CA GLY A 68 -19.44 12.46 9.68
C GLY A 68 -19.80 12.39 11.17
N ASP A 69 -20.17 11.22 11.66
CA ASP A 69 -20.44 10.96 13.09
C ASP A 69 -19.63 9.74 13.57
N ILE A 70 -18.59 10.02 14.36
CA ILE A 70 -17.67 9.02 14.89
C ILE A 70 -18.39 8.04 15.83
N PHE A 71 -19.40 8.49 16.58
CA PHE A 71 -20.14 7.65 17.51
C PHE A 71 -21.07 6.65 16.82
N ASN A 72 -21.50 6.94 15.59
CA ASN A 72 -22.28 6.03 14.76
C ASN A 72 -21.43 5.12 13.86
N SER A 73 -20.10 5.29 13.86
CA SER A 73 -19.19 4.47 13.04
C SER A 73 -19.32 2.95 13.29
N PRO A 74 -19.62 2.43 14.50
CA PRO A 74 -19.87 1.00 14.71
C PRO A 74 -21.06 0.47 13.90
N ASN A 75 -22.02 1.30 13.54
CA ASN A 75 -23.16 0.90 12.73
C ASN A 75 -22.75 0.61 11.26
N ALA A 76 -21.71 1.29 10.77
CA ALA A 76 -21.15 1.04 9.44
C ALA A 76 -20.52 -0.36 9.30
N LEU A 77 -20.19 -1.03 10.41
CA LEU A 77 -19.60 -2.37 10.45
C LEU A 77 -20.65 -3.51 10.39
N ARG A 78 -21.94 -3.21 10.61
CA ARG A 78 -22.97 -4.25 10.88
C ARG A 78 -23.38 -5.07 9.67
N ASN A 79 -23.23 -4.57 8.43
CA ASN A 79 -23.76 -5.20 7.24
C ASN A 79 -22.71 -5.45 6.14
N PRO A 80 -21.66 -6.26 6.36
CA PRO A 80 -20.62 -6.49 5.35
C PRO A 80 -21.13 -7.28 4.13
N ILE A 81 -22.25 -7.99 4.24
CA ILE A 81 -22.81 -8.77 3.13
C ILE A 81 -23.50 -7.87 2.11
N THR A 82 -24.25 -6.87 2.55
CA THR A 82 -25.09 -6.03 1.67
C THR A 82 -24.50 -4.64 1.40
N SER A 83 -23.71 -4.09 2.33
CA SER A 83 -23.15 -2.74 2.22
C SER A 83 -21.73 -2.76 1.68
N PRO A 84 -21.46 -2.12 0.52
CA PRO A 84 -20.09 -1.95 0.00
C PRO A 84 -19.18 -1.22 0.99
N LEU A 85 -19.69 -0.19 1.66
CA LEU A 85 -18.95 0.58 2.67
C LEU A 85 -18.54 -0.31 3.87
N SER A 86 -19.45 -1.13 4.39
CA SER A 86 -19.11 -2.07 5.47
C SER A 86 -17.99 -3.03 5.06
N ARG A 87 -18.05 -3.56 3.83
CA ARG A 87 -16.98 -4.42 3.28
C ARG A 87 -15.65 -3.69 3.18
N GLU A 88 -15.67 -2.45 2.69
CA GLU A 88 -14.46 -1.62 2.59
C GLU A 88 -13.79 -1.45 3.96
N ILE A 89 -14.57 -1.13 5.00
CA ILE A 89 -14.04 -0.98 6.37
C ILE A 89 -13.44 -2.29 6.88
N TRP A 90 -14.13 -3.43 6.72
CA TRP A 90 -13.62 -4.73 7.14
C TRP A 90 -12.33 -5.12 6.42
N PHE A 91 -12.26 -4.91 5.09
CA PHE A 91 -11.04 -5.20 4.33
C PHE A 91 -9.91 -4.25 4.70
N GLY A 92 -10.20 -2.97 4.95
CA GLY A 92 -9.22 -1.98 5.39
C GLY A 92 -8.64 -2.29 6.77
N VAL A 93 -9.49 -2.61 7.74
CA VAL A 93 -9.07 -3.04 9.08
C VAL A 93 -8.27 -4.34 9.01
N GLY A 94 -8.71 -5.32 8.20
CA GLY A 94 -7.99 -6.57 7.99
C GLY A 94 -6.61 -6.35 7.37
N PHE A 95 -6.51 -5.47 6.36
CA PHE A 95 -5.22 -5.10 5.76
C PHE A 95 -4.30 -4.43 6.76
N ALA A 96 -4.81 -3.48 7.56
CA ALA A 96 -4.05 -2.82 8.60
C ALA A 96 -3.55 -3.81 9.65
N ALA A 97 -4.42 -4.69 10.14
CA ALA A 97 -4.05 -5.72 11.14
C ALA A 97 -2.95 -6.64 10.61
N LEU A 98 -3.08 -7.16 9.38
CA LEU A 98 -2.07 -8.00 8.74
C LEU A 98 -0.76 -7.24 8.51
N GLY A 99 -0.83 -5.99 8.04
CA GLY A 99 0.33 -5.14 7.78
C GLY A 99 1.11 -4.82 9.06
N PHE A 100 0.42 -4.44 10.14
CA PHE A 100 1.07 -4.19 11.43
C PHE A 100 1.61 -5.47 12.06
N ALA A 101 0.89 -6.59 11.98
CA ALA A 101 1.37 -7.88 12.45
C ALA A 101 2.65 -8.30 11.69
N TYR A 102 2.66 -8.17 10.37
CA TYR A 102 3.86 -8.45 9.57
C TYR A 102 5.01 -7.50 9.94
N ALA A 103 4.76 -6.19 10.03
CA ALA A 103 5.80 -5.22 10.40
C ALA A 103 6.38 -5.53 11.80
N PHE A 104 5.54 -5.91 12.76
CA PHE A 104 5.97 -6.27 14.09
C PHE A 104 6.80 -7.56 14.12
N VAL A 105 6.34 -8.60 13.43
CA VAL A 105 7.06 -9.88 13.30
C VAL A 105 8.42 -9.67 12.62
N GLN A 106 8.45 -8.83 11.59
CA GLN A 106 9.67 -8.46 10.88
C GLN A 106 10.62 -7.64 11.78
N TRP A 107 10.09 -6.72 12.58
CA TRP A 107 10.86 -5.94 13.54
C TRP A 107 11.53 -6.80 14.61
N LYS A 108 10.78 -7.74 15.16
CA LYS A 108 11.26 -8.67 16.22
C LYS A 108 12.11 -9.82 15.67
N ARG A 109 12.17 -10.00 14.34
CA ARG A 109 12.80 -11.19 13.70
C ARG A 109 12.23 -12.51 14.22
N TRP A 110 10.94 -12.49 14.59
CA TRP A 110 10.26 -13.71 14.98
C TRP A 110 10.02 -14.61 13.78
N PHE A 111 10.02 -15.90 14.02
CA PHE A 111 9.83 -16.96 13.04
C PHE A 111 10.93 -17.03 11.95
N THR A 112 10.83 -18.06 11.14
CA THR A 112 11.75 -18.26 10.02
C THR A 112 11.53 -17.24 8.90
N PRO A 113 12.54 -16.95 8.07
CA PRO A 113 12.37 -16.06 6.93
C PRO A 113 11.24 -16.48 5.98
N LEU A 114 10.97 -17.79 5.87
CA LEU A 114 9.87 -18.30 5.04
C LEU A 114 8.50 -17.89 5.60
N ILE A 115 8.27 -18.02 6.91
CA ILE A 115 7.00 -17.64 7.55
C ILE A 115 6.77 -16.14 7.38
N ARG A 116 7.81 -15.32 7.57
CA ARG A 116 7.72 -13.87 7.37
C ARG A 116 7.36 -13.51 5.93
N GLN A 117 7.92 -14.23 4.96
CA GLN A 117 7.58 -14.04 3.55
C GLN A 117 6.13 -14.46 3.25
N VAL A 118 5.67 -15.59 3.78
CA VAL A 118 4.28 -16.02 3.62
C VAL A 118 3.32 -14.98 4.18
N LEU A 119 3.63 -14.42 5.36
CA LEU A 119 2.83 -13.35 5.95
C LEU A 119 2.80 -12.08 5.07
N ALA A 120 3.94 -11.71 4.48
CA ALA A 120 4.01 -10.59 3.53
C ALA A 120 3.14 -10.84 2.29
N ILE A 121 3.18 -12.06 1.73
CA ILE A 121 2.36 -12.44 0.58
C ILE A 121 0.88 -12.42 0.93
N ILE A 122 0.48 -12.96 2.09
CA ILE A 122 -0.91 -12.91 2.55
C ILE A 122 -1.38 -11.46 2.70
N THR A 123 -0.55 -10.59 3.29
CA THR A 123 -0.86 -9.17 3.43
C THR A 123 -1.04 -8.50 2.05
N ALA A 124 -0.17 -8.79 1.09
CA ALA A 124 -0.26 -8.25 -0.27
C ALA A 124 -1.52 -8.73 -1.00
N LEU A 125 -1.86 -10.02 -0.90
CA LEU A 125 -3.06 -10.59 -1.50
C LEU A 125 -4.34 -10.00 -0.87
N TRP A 126 -4.36 -9.83 0.45
CA TRP A 126 -5.46 -9.15 1.13
C TRP A 126 -5.59 -7.70 0.67
N GLY A 127 -4.47 -7.01 0.48
CA GLY A 127 -4.42 -5.64 -0.07
C GLY A 127 -4.99 -5.55 -1.48
N ILE A 128 -4.69 -6.52 -2.36
CA ILE A 128 -5.30 -6.60 -3.71
C ILE A 128 -6.83 -6.72 -3.60
N GLY A 129 -7.33 -7.57 -2.71
CA GLY A 129 -8.76 -7.68 -2.42
C GLY A 129 -9.34 -6.38 -1.85
N PHE A 130 -8.59 -5.68 -0.99
CA PHE A 130 -9.01 -4.39 -0.43
C PHE A 130 -9.17 -3.32 -1.52
N ILE A 131 -8.24 -3.20 -2.47
CA ILE A 131 -8.38 -2.27 -3.62
C ILE A 131 -9.62 -2.60 -4.45
N TRP A 132 -9.89 -3.89 -4.69
CA TRP A 132 -11.12 -4.31 -5.38
C TRP A 132 -12.36 -3.83 -4.64
N ILE A 133 -12.48 -4.14 -3.36
CA ILE A 133 -13.63 -3.75 -2.54
C ILE A 133 -13.78 -2.23 -2.49
N MET A 134 -12.68 -1.48 -2.30
CA MET A 134 -12.66 -0.02 -2.33
C MET A 134 -13.22 0.52 -3.66
N SER A 135 -12.82 -0.05 -4.79
CA SER A 135 -13.32 0.36 -6.11
C SER A 135 -14.81 0.08 -6.29
N THR A 136 -15.35 -0.99 -5.67
CA THR A 136 -16.78 -1.34 -5.79
C THR A 136 -17.72 -0.34 -5.12
N VAL A 137 -17.23 0.44 -4.14
CA VAL A 137 -18.00 1.54 -3.52
C VAL A 137 -18.35 2.63 -4.54
N TYR A 138 -17.52 2.79 -5.57
CA TYR A 138 -17.70 3.77 -6.64
C TYR A 138 -18.46 3.24 -7.85
N LEU A 139 -18.73 1.93 -7.94
CA LEU A 139 -19.52 1.34 -9.03
C LEU A 139 -21.02 1.57 -8.76
N LEU A 140 -21.47 2.82 -8.93
CA LEU A 140 -22.84 3.24 -8.67
C LEU A 140 -23.62 3.36 -9.98
N PRO A 141 -24.73 2.61 -10.15
CA PRO A 141 -25.60 2.74 -11.33
C PRO A 141 -26.15 4.14 -11.55
N THR A 142 -26.27 4.94 -10.47
CA THR A 142 -26.73 6.32 -10.51
C THR A 142 -25.69 7.30 -11.08
N VAL A 143 -24.43 6.89 -11.18
CA VAL A 143 -23.31 7.69 -11.72
C VAL A 143 -22.64 6.91 -12.86
N PRO A 144 -23.16 7.00 -14.09
CA PRO A 144 -22.68 6.18 -15.22
C PRO A 144 -21.20 6.33 -15.54
N SER A 145 -20.62 7.50 -15.27
CA SER A 145 -19.17 7.74 -15.44
C SER A 145 -18.29 6.92 -14.52
N TRP A 146 -18.81 6.51 -13.35
CA TRP A 146 -18.10 5.71 -12.38
C TRP A 146 -18.43 4.21 -12.51
N ASN A 147 -19.65 3.88 -12.96
CA ASN A 147 -20.09 2.49 -13.11
C ASN A 147 -19.51 1.83 -14.36
N HIS A 148 -18.19 1.67 -14.39
CA HIS A 148 -17.47 1.11 -15.53
C HIS A 148 -16.19 0.40 -15.08
N TRP A 149 -15.70 -0.55 -15.90
CA TRP A 149 -14.48 -1.30 -15.63
C TRP A 149 -13.22 -0.40 -15.46
N THR A 150 -13.23 0.81 -16.02
CA THR A 150 -12.14 1.79 -15.85
C THR A 150 -11.97 2.22 -14.41
N THR A 151 -13.03 2.22 -13.60
CA THR A 151 -12.95 2.61 -12.18
C THR A 151 -12.04 1.65 -11.39
N PRO A 152 -12.28 0.34 -11.32
CA PRO A 152 -11.34 -0.56 -10.66
C PRO A 152 -9.96 -0.57 -11.34
N ALA A 153 -9.89 -0.43 -12.67
CA ALA A 153 -8.60 -0.34 -13.35
C ALA A 153 -7.77 0.87 -12.88
N GLN A 154 -8.37 2.06 -12.75
CA GLN A 154 -7.70 3.25 -12.19
C GLN A 154 -7.25 3.02 -10.75
N PHE A 155 -8.07 2.40 -9.90
CA PHE A 155 -7.70 2.11 -8.51
C PHE A 155 -6.45 1.22 -8.43
N TYR A 156 -6.37 0.17 -9.24
CA TYR A 156 -5.18 -0.69 -9.30
C TYR A 156 -3.96 0.02 -9.87
N MET A 157 -4.13 0.81 -10.95
CA MET A 157 -3.03 1.53 -11.58
C MET A 157 -2.48 2.62 -10.66
N THR A 158 -3.36 3.40 -10.03
CA THR A 158 -2.96 4.42 -9.04
C THR A 158 -2.26 3.76 -7.84
N SER A 159 -2.77 2.63 -7.34
CA SER A 159 -2.12 1.89 -6.26
C SER A 159 -0.72 1.41 -6.65
N ALA A 160 -0.57 0.82 -7.85
CA ALA A 160 0.71 0.37 -8.36
C ALA A 160 1.71 1.53 -8.54
N LEU A 161 1.25 2.65 -9.10
CA LEU A 161 2.07 3.83 -9.34
C LEU A 161 2.52 4.49 -8.02
N LEU A 162 1.57 4.80 -7.12
CA LEU A 162 1.85 5.41 -5.83
C LEU A 162 2.73 4.52 -4.96
N GLY A 163 2.44 3.20 -4.94
CA GLY A 163 3.25 2.23 -4.20
C GLY A 163 4.67 2.15 -4.73
N THR A 164 4.85 2.10 -6.05
CA THR A 164 6.18 2.09 -6.68
C THR A 164 6.97 3.34 -6.33
N LEU A 165 6.36 4.52 -6.42
CA LEU A 165 7.01 5.79 -6.11
C LEU A 165 7.34 5.92 -4.61
N ALA A 166 6.44 5.49 -3.72
CA ALA A 166 6.67 5.49 -2.28
C ALA A 166 7.86 4.60 -1.90
N ILE A 167 7.91 3.37 -2.44
CA ILE A 167 9.02 2.45 -2.17
C ILE A 167 10.33 2.91 -2.84
N ALA A 168 10.27 3.48 -4.05
CA ALA A 168 11.43 4.08 -4.69
C ALA A 168 12.02 5.20 -3.83
N THR A 169 11.18 6.08 -3.30
CA THR A 169 11.59 7.15 -2.40
C THR A 169 12.21 6.60 -1.10
N ALA A 170 11.58 5.58 -0.51
CA ALA A 170 12.11 4.94 0.70
C ALA A 170 13.47 4.26 0.44
N PHE A 171 13.67 3.62 -0.72
CA PHE A 171 14.94 3.01 -1.09
C PHE A 171 16.01 4.05 -1.39
N ALA A 172 15.67 5.14 -2.07
CA ALA A 172 16.60 6.26 -2.29
C ALA A 172 17.00 6.92 -0.97
N ALA A 173 16.07 7.03 -0.01
CA ALA A 173 16.31 7.58 1.32
C ALA A 173 16.88 6.57 2.33
N HIS A 174 17.12 5.31 1.93
CA HIS A 174 17.58 4.22 2.83
C HIS A 174 18.71 4.60 3.80
N PRO A 175 19.79 5.30 3.37
CA PRO A 175 20.88 5.66 4.29
C PRO A 175 20.44 6.60 5.41
N TYR A 176 19.52 7.51 5.10
CA TYR A 176 18.99 8.50 6.05
C TYR A 176 17.94 7.89 6.97
N MET A 177 17.04 7.07 6.42
CA MET A 177 15.95 6.44 7.18
C MET A 177 16.50 5.48 8.23
N ARG A 178 17.49 4.69 7.92
CA ARG A 178 18.10 3.71 8.83
C ARG A 178 18.66 4.36 10.10
N ASN A 179 19.20 5.56 9.98
CA ASN A 179 19.82 6.32 11.08
C ASN A 179 18.91 7.45 11.61
N SER A 180 17.64 7.47 11.24
CA SER A 180 16.71 8.53 11.66
C SER A 180 16.46 8.53 13.17
N ALA A 181 16.12 9.69 13.71
CA ALA A 181 15.76 9.84 15.13
C ALA A 181 14.53 8.98 15.48
N ILE A 182 13.59 8.84 14.53
CA ILE A 182 12.36 8.03 14.70
C ILE A 182 12.71 6.57 14.90
N VAL A 183 13.59 6.00 14.07
CA VAL A 183 14.02 4.60 14.21
C VAL A 183 14.74 4.38 15.54
N ARG A 184 15.65 5.30 15.91
CA ARG A 184 16.35 5.22 17.22
C ARG A 184 15.39 5.31 18.40
N LEU A 185 14.37 6.16 18.34
CA LEU A 185 13.34 6.26 19.37
C LEU A 185 12.50 4.97 19.45
N ALA A 186 12.07 4.45 18.30
CA ALA A 186 11.33 3.21 18.24
C ALA A 186 12.12 2.01 18.81
N GLU A 187 13.42 1.95 18.54
CA GLU A 187 14.31 0.90 19.10
C GLU A 187 14.47 0.99 20.61
N ARG A 188 14.39 2.20 21.20
CA ARG A 188 14.39 2.38 22.66
C ARG A 188 13.11 1.87 23.32
N ILE A 189 11.96 2.06 22.65
CA ILE A 189 10.65 1.66 23.18
C ILE A 189 10.42 0.16 22.97
N VAL A 190 10.72 -0.31 21.77
CA VAL A 190 10.55 -1.71 21.35
C VAL A 190 11.87 -2.19 20.74
N PRO A 191 12.75 -2.86 21.54
CA PRO A 191 14.03 -3.33 21.02
C PRO A 191 13.86 -4.22 19.80
N ARG A 192 14.66 -3.93 18.77
CA ARG A 192 14.69 -4.70 17.53
C ARG A 192 15.29 -6.07 17.73
N GLY A 193 14.86 -7.06 16.96
CA GLY A 193 15.52 -8.36 16.89
C GLY A 193 16.95 -8.23 16.32
N ALA A 194 17.82 -9.18 16.64
CA ALA A 194 19.21 -9.18 16.22
C ALA A 194 19.34 -8.98 14.70
N THR A 195 20.05 -7.93 14.30
CA THR A 195 20.34 -7.63 12.89
C THR A 195 21.78 -7.98 12.63
N GLU A 196 22.02 -8.93 11.73
CA GLU A 196 23.38 -9.32 11.36
C GLU A 196 24.04 -8.26 10.47
N THR A 197 25.37 -8.19 10.54
CA THR A 197 26.18 -7.33 9.66
C THR A 197 26.06 -7.77 8.21
N THR A 198 25.84 -6.84 7.31
CA THR A 198 25.70 -7.07 5.88
C THR A 198 26.71 -6.23 5.09
N ASP A 199 27.18 -6.74 3.97
CA ASP A 199 28.09 -6.05 3.06
C ASP A 199 27.41 -4.79 2.47
N ASP A 200 28.00 -3.61 2.73
CA ASP A 200 27.47 -2.34 2.24
C ASP A 200 27.50 -2.24 0.70
N LYS A 201 28.43 -2.90 0.04
CA LYS A 201 28.49 -2.96 -1.44
C LYS A 201 27.31 -3.73 -2.01
N LYS A 202 26.94 -4.87 -1.40
CA LYS A 202 25.76 -5.67 -1.81
C LYS A 202 24.47 -4.89 -1.57
N THR A 203 24.39 -4.19 -0.43
CA THR A 203 23.25 -3.33 -0.10
C THR A 203 23.07 -2.23 -1.15
N ALA A 204 24.12 -1.49 -1.49
CA ALA A 204 24.10 -0.45 -2.51
C ALA A 204 23.75 -1.01 -3.91
N SER A 205 24.26 -2.17 -4.26
CA SER A 205 23.93 -2.86 -5.51
C SER A 205 22.46 -3.23 -5.58
N LEU A 206 21.87 -3.77 -4.51
CA LEU A 206 20.44 -4.09 -4.44
C LEU A 206 19.58 -2.83 -4.58
N VAL A 207 19.89 -1.77 -3.83
CA VAL A 207 19.16 -0.48 -3.92
C VAL A 207 19.17 0.03 -5.37
N ARG A 208 20.34 0.07 -6.02
CA ARG A 208 20.46 0.53 -7.42
C ARG A 208 19.63 -0.35 -8.37
N THR A 209 19.67 -1.67 -8.20
CA THR A 209 18.90 -2.60 -9.03
C THR A 209 17.40 -2.36 -8.87
N CYS A 210 16.92 -2.21 -7.63
CA CYS A 210 15.51 -1.94 -7.34
C CYS A 210 15.08 -0.57 -7.90
N LEU A 211 15.89 0.48 -7.75
CA LEU A 211 15.58 1.80 -8.30
C LEU A 211 15.46 1.77 -9.82
N ASN A 212 16.29 0.98 -10.52
CA ASN A 212 16.13 0.78 -11.96
C ASN A 212 14.81 0.08 -12.30
N TRP A 213 14.42 -0.97 -11.55
CA TRP A 213 13.13 -1.64 -11.74
C TRP A 213 11.95 -0.67 -11.51
N PHE A 214 12.02 0.14 -10.46
CA PHE A 214 10.98 1.13 -10.16
C PHE A 214 10.90 2.22 -11.23
N GLY A 215 12.04 2.66 -11.78
CA GLY A 215 12.07 3.59 -12.89
C GLY A 215 11.37 3.03 -14.13
N VAL A 216 11.70 1.79 -14.52
CA VAL A 216 11.04 1.10 -15.63
C VAL A 216 9.54 0.93 -15.36
N ALA A 217 9.16 0.47 -14.16
CA ALA A 217 7.76 0.32 -13.79
C ALA A 217 7.00 1.65 -13.88
N THR A 218 7.57 2.74 -13.39
CA THR A 218 6.95 4.08 -13.44
C THR A 218 6.76 4.56 -14.90
N VAL A 219 7.78 4.36 -15.76
CA VAL A 219 7.71 4.73 -17.19
C VAL A 219 6.62 3.95 -17.93
N LEU A 220 6.32 2.71 -17.51
CA LEU A 220 5.27 1.90 -18.11
C LEU A 220 3.89 2.19 -17.51
N LEU A 221 3.80 2.35 -16.18
CA LEU A 221 2.53 2.53 -15.48
C LEU A 221 1.91 3.92 -15.72
N LEU A 222 2.74 4.97 -15.76
CA LEU A 222 2.24 6.34 -15.90
C LEU A 222 1.50 6.59 -17.24
N PRO A 223 2.03 6.22 -18.42
CA PRO A 223 1.29 6.34 -19.67
C PRO A 223 0.01 5.48 -19.68
N LEU A 224 0.07 4.28 -19.10
CA LEU A 224 -1.09 3.41 -19.04
C LEU A 224 -2.21 4.01 -18.18
N GLU A 225 -1.88 4.61 -17.04
CA GLU A 225 -2.83 5.36 -16.21
C GLU A 225 -3.44 6.54 -16.99
N ILE A 226 -2.61 7.32 -17.68
CA ILE A 226 -3.08 8.44 -18.51
C ILE A 226 -4.06 7.94 -19.60
N ILE A 227 -3.75 6.83 -20.25
CA ILE A 227 -4.64 6.24 -21.28
C ILE A 227 -5.99 5.85 -20.68
N ILE A 228 -6.00 5.19 -19.52
CA ILE A 228 -7.24 4.79 -18.83
C ILE A 228 -8.06 6.02 -18.44
N VAL A 229 -7.42 7.06 -17.90
CA VAL A 229 -8.06 8.33 -17.55
C VAL A 229 -8.67 9.01 -18.77
N LEU A 230 -7.90 9.17 -19.85
CA LEU A 230 -8.38 9.77 -21.10
C LEU A 230 -9.52 8.99 -21.73
N PHE A 231 -9.45 7.65 -21.71
CA PHE A 231 -10.53 6.77 -22.16
C PHE A 231 -11.80 6.99 -21.35
N ASN A 232 -11.67 7.13 -20.02
CA ASN A 232 -12.81 7.37 -19.15
C ASN A 232 -13.46 8.74 -19.41
N TYR A 233 -12.67 9.80 -19.58
CA TYR A 233 -13.18 11.15 -19.86
C TYR A 233 -13.71 11.33 -21.30
N GLY A 234 -13.19 10.58 -22.26
CA GLY A 234 -13.62 10.67 -23.67
C GLY A 234 -14.96 9.97 -23.98
N ARG A 235 -15.56 9.29 -23.00
CA ARG A 235 -16.85 8.63 -23.20
C ARG A 235 -18.00 9.62 -23.20
N PRO A 236 -18.94 9.51 -24.16
CA PRO A 236 -20.15 10.36 -24.17
C PRO A 236 -20.97 10.11 -22.90
N ALA A 237 -21.43 11.18 -22.27
CA ALA A 237 -22.36 11.09 -21.15
C ALA A 237 -23.67 10.43 -21.62
N GLY A 238 -23.96 9.23 -21.15
CA GLY A 238 -25.22 8.51 -21.45
C GLY A 238 -25.08 7.18 -22.17
N VAL A 239 -23.90 6.75 -22.58
CA VAL A 239 -23.72 5.39 -23.14
C VAL A 239 -23.48 4.42 -21.99
N ASN A 240 -24.54 3.83 -21.46
CA ASN A 240 -24.43 2.60 -20.68
C ASN A 240 -24.12 1.45 -21.63
N PRO A 241 -23.08 0.63 -21.41
CA PRO A 241 -22.99 -0.66 -22.09
C PRO A 241 -24.20 -1.52 -21.67
N PRO A 242 -24.69 -2.35 -22.57
CA PRO A 242 -25.80 -3.27 -22.30
C PRO A 242 -25.47 -4.26 -21.18
#